data_39acc02a75f57001a507f4e941c85cf2
#
_entry.id   39acc02a75f57001a507f4e941c85cf2
#
_cell.length_a   1.000
_cell.length_b   1.000
_cell.length_c   1.000
_cell.angle_alpha   90.00
_cell.angle_beta   90.00
_cell.angle_gamma   90.00
#
_symmetry.space_group_name_H-M   'P 1'
#
loop_
_entity.id
_entity.type
_entity.pdbx_description
1 polymer ?
#
loop_
_entity_poly.entity_id
_entity_poly.type
_entity_poly.pdbx_seq_one_letter_code
_entity_poly.pdbx_strand_id
1 'polypeptide(L)'
;MKRETVIIAALGILTLAGCNNNHRSQVRKFKQTAEKTNRSCPTRMNETITLDSTRYNEKDNSVSYFYSVTGELDNATYMNTHYAAFKQALQNAVDNSVEMEEYRKFGTSIRYIYYSGSSKKQLAAFSF
;
A
#
# COMPACT_ATOMS: atom_id res chain seq x y z
N MET A 1 13.38 -26.89 40.80
CA MET A 1 14.01 -27.03 39.49
C MET A 1 13.02 -27.39 38.41
N LYS A 2 12.25 -28.44 38.53
CA LYS A 2 11.25 -28.81 37.48
C LYS A 2 10.16 -27.77 37.27
N ARG A 3 9.77 -27.04 38.30
CA ARG A 3 8.75 -25.99 38.21
C ARG A 3 9.20 -24.78 37.39
N GLU A 4 10.44 -24.41 37.53
CA GLU A 4 11.01 -23.26 36.81
C GLU A 4 11.08 -23.49 35.29
N THR A 5 11.42 -24.72 34.92
CA THR A 5 11.50 -25.11 33.52
C THR A 5 10.13 -25.05 32.83
N VAL A 6 9.08 -25.47 33.51
CA VAL A 6 7.70 -25.44 33.01
C VAL A 6 7.18 -24.01 32.83
N ILE A 7 7.53 -23.10 33.76
CA ILE A 7 7.12 -21.71 33.70
C ILE A 7 7.75 -21.01 32.51
N ILE A 8 9.02 -21.27 32.23
CA ILE A 8 9.74 -20.69 31.10
C ILE A 8 9.12 -21.14 29.77
N ALA A 9 8.78 -22.41 29.65
CA ALA A 9 8.13 -22.95 28.46
C ALA A 9 6.76 -22.31 28.20
N ALA A 10 5.97 -22.09 29.26
CA ALA A 10 4.67 -21.44 29.16
C ALA A 10 4.78 -19.99 28.69
N LEU A 11 5.77 -19.25 29.18
CA LEU A 11 6.03 -17.88 28.76
C LEU A 11 6.40 -17.80 27.28
N GLY A 12 7.20 -18.72 26.79
CA GLY A 12 7.58 -18.79 25.38
C GLY A 12 6.37 -18.98 24.45
N ILE A 13 5.45 -19.85 24.85
CA ILE A 13 4.22 -20.11 24.08
C ILE A 13 3.33 -18.87 24.02
N LEU A 14 3.18 -18.15 25.12
CA LEU A 14 2.40 -16.93 25.19
C LEU A 14 2.96 -15.82 24.26
N THR A 15 4.27 -15.71 24.19
CA THR A 15 4.93 -14.74 23.32
C THR A 15 4.65 -15.03 21.85
N LEU A 16 4.70 -16.28 21.43
CA LEU A 16 4.40 -16.68 20.05
C LEU A 16 2.93 -16.43 19.69
N ALA A 17 2.01 -16.69 20.58
CA ALA A 17 0.59 -16.42 20.37
C ALA A 17 0.32 -14.92 20.21
N GLY A 18 0.99 -14.05 20.98
CA GLY A 18 0.89 -12.60 20.88
C GLY A 18 1.35 -12.08 19.51
N CYS A 19 2.45 -12.60 18.97
CA CYS A 19 2.96 -12.21 17.65
C CYS A 19 1.96 -12.54 16.52
N ASN A 20 1.35 -13.72 16.55
CA ASN A 20 0.35 -14.15 15.56
C ASN A 20 -0.90 -13.27 15.58
N ASN A 21 -1.37 -12.87 16.75
CA ASN A 21 -2.53 -11.99 16.91
C ASN A 21 -2.25 -10.60 16.32
N ASN A 22 -1.06 -10.06 16.52
CA ASN A 22 -0.64 -8.76 15.99
C ASN A 22 -0.60 -8.77 14.46
N HIS A 23 -0.10 -9.85 13.85
CA HIS A 23 -0.07 -9.99 12.40
C HIS A 23 -1.49 -9.98 11.81
N ARG A 24 -2.40 -10.77 12.35
CA ARG A 24 -3.79 -10.84 11.90
C ARG A 24 -4.53 -9.51 12.06
N SER A 25 -4.29 -8.82 13.17
CA SER A 25 -4.87 -7.50 13.42
C SER A 25 -4.41 -6.48 12.38
N GLN A 26 -3.14 -6.51 12.01
CA GLN A 26 -2.57 -5.58 11.04
C GLN A 26 -3.15 -5.83 9.64
N VAL A 27 -3.25 -7.09 9.22
CA VAL A 27 -3.87 -7.47 7.95
C VAL A 27 -5.32 -7.00 7.89
N ARG A 28 -6.08 -7.23 8.95
CA ARG A 28 -7.48 -6.79 9.03
C ARG A 28 -7.59 -5.28 8.91
N LYS A 29 -6.73 -4.54 9.59
CA LYS A 29 -6.69 -3.09 9.55
C LYS A 29 -6.44 -2.58 8.13
N PHE A 30 -5.49 -3.17 7.42
CA PHE A 30 -5.17 -2.79 6.04
C PHE A 30 -6.34 -3.06 5.09
N LYS A 31 -7.01 -4.20 5.24
CA LYS A 31 -8.22 -4.51 4.46
C LYS A 31 -9.34 -3.50 4.72
N GLN A 32 -9.59 -3.17 5.97
CA GLN A 32 -10.60 -2.19 6.36
C GLN A 32 -10.27 -0.80 5.85
N THR A 33 -9.00 -0.41 5.87
CA THR A 33 -8.54 0.87 5.35
C THR A 33 -8.81 0.97 3.86
N ALA A 34 -8.50 -0.08 3.09
CA ALA A 34 -8.78 -0.11 1.66
C ALA A 34 -10.29 -0.01 1.37
N GLU A 35 -11.10 -0.76 2.09
CA GLU A 35 -12.56 -0.70 1.95
C GLU A 35 -13.12 0.69 2.26
N LYS A 36 -12.62 1.31 3.33
CA LYS A 36 -13.03 2.66 3.73
C LYS A 36 -12.68 3.69 2.65
N THR A 37 -11.47 3.62 2.12
CA THR A 37 -11.02 4.50 1.03
C THR A 37 -11.89 4.30 -0.21
N ASN A 38 -12.20 3.05 -0.55
CA ASN A 38 -13.00 2.73 -1.73
C ASN A 38 -14.44 3.26 -1.67
N ARG A 39 -15.00 3.45 -0.48
CA ARG A 39 -16.32 4.06 -0.33
C ARG A 39 -16.36 5.51 -0.81
N SER A 40 -15.23 6.18 -0.77
CA SER A 40 -15.08 7.56 -1.25
C SER A 40 -14.59 7.64 -2.69
N CYS A 41 -14.25 6.50 -3.30
CA CYS A 41 -13.76 6.46 -4.67
C CYS A 41 -14.90 6.41 -5.69
N PRO A 42 -14.70 6.95 -6.90
CA PRO A 42 -13.47 7.64 -7.33
C PRO A 42 -13.30 9.01 -6.66
N THR A 43 -12.07 9.35 -6.30
CA THR A 43 -11.75 10.63 -5.65
C THR A 43 -10.80 11.43 -6.52
N ARG A 44 -11.22 12.61 -6.91
CA ARG A 44 -10.38 13.51 -7.70
C ARG A 44 -9.28 14.11 -6.81
N MET A 45 -8.03 13.80 -7.14
CA MET A 45 -6.88 14.26 -6.37
C MET A 45 -6.43 15.65 -6.81
N ASN A 46 -6.48 15.91 -8.11
CA ASN A 46 -6.21 17.20 -8.73
C ASN A 46 -6.87 17.24 -10.12
N GLU A 47 -6.54 18.23 -10.95
CA GLU A 47 -7.17 18.39 -12.26
C GLU A 47 -6.94 17.22 -13.21
N THR A 48 -5.82 16.49 -13.05
CA THR A 48 -5.40 15.44 -13.99
C THR A 48 -5.37 14.03 -13.40
N ILE A 49 -5.48 13.88 -12.09
CA ILE A 49 -5.34 12.59 -11.41
C ILE A 49 -6.56 12.29 -10.55
N THR A 50 -7.13 11.11 -10.76
CA THR A 50 -8.25 10.58 -9.96
C THR A 50 -7.82 9.24 -9.34
N LEU A 51 -8.05 9.08 -8.04
CA LEU A 51 -7.91 7.78 -7.37
C LEU A 51 -9.17 6.97 -7.62
N ASP A 52 -9.05 5.90 -8.38
CA ASP A 52 -10.18 5.05 -8.75
C ASP A 52 -10.53 4.04 -7.67
N SER A 53 -9.51 3.41 -7.10
CA SER A 53 -9.69 2.41 -6.04
C SER A 53 -8.36 2.09 -5.36
N THR A 54 -8.46 1.36 -4.25
CA THR A 54 -7.32 0.79 -3.54
C THR A 54 -7.55 -0.69 -3.30
N ARG A 55 -6.48 -1.42 -3.05
CA ARG A 55 -6.58 -2.85 -2.73
C ARG A 55 -5.42 -3.27 -1.85
N TYR A 56 -5.73 -3.97 -0.76
CA TYR A 56 -4.72 -4.69 0.01
C TYR A 56 -4.79 -6.17 -0.34
N ASN A 57 -3.64 -6.74 -0.73
CA ASN A 57 -3.52 -8.17 -1.04
C ASN A 57 -2.69 -8.85 0.04
N GLU A 58 -3.35 -9.69 0.83
CA GLU A 58 -2.72 -10.42 1.93
C GLU A 58 -1.68 -11.44 1.43
N LYS A 59 -1.91 -12.05 0.26
CA LYS A 59 -1.05 -13.11 -0.27
C LYS A 59 0.37 -12.64 -0.54
N ASP A 60 0.52 -11.46 -1.13
CA ASP A 60 1.83 -10.88 -1.42
C ASP A 60 2.20 -9.71 -0.52
N ASN A 61 1.36 -9.42 0.48
CA ASN A 61 1.53 -8.29 1.40
C ASN A 61 1.79 -7.00 0.63
N SER A 62 0.83 -6.60 -0.19
CA SER A 62 0.92 -5.37 -0.97
C SER A 62 -0.34 -4.52 -0.85
N VAL A 63 -0.15 -3.21 -0.88
CA VAL A 63 -1.23 -2.25 -1.05
C VAL A 63 -1.06 -1.57 -2.40
N SER A 64 -2.12 -1.52 -3.19
CA SER A 64 -2.12 -0.92 -4.52
C SER A 64 -3.11 0.23 -4.58
N TYR A 65 -2.68 1.31 -5.20
CA TYR A 65 -3.49 2.49 -5.48
C TYR A 65 -3.63 2.61 -6.99
N PHE A 66 -4.87 2.60 -7.46
CA PHE A 66 -5.17 2.64 -8.89
C PHE A 66 -5.68 4.02 -9.25
N TYR A 67 -4.96 4.67 -10.16
CA TYR A 67 -5.27 6.02 -10.61
C TYR A 67 -5.60 6.05 -12.09
N SER A 68 -6.47 6.95 -12.48
CA SER A 68 -6.65 7.34 -13.88
C SER A 68 -6.15 8.77 -14.06
N VAL A 69 -5.56 9.04 -15.21
CA VAL A 69 -5.00 10.33 -15.55
C VAL A 69 -5.59 10.89 -16.84
N THR A 70 -5.66 12.22 -16.91
CA THR A 70 -6.15 12.95 -18.06
C THR A 70 -5.16 14.06 -18.44
N GLY A 71 -5.42 14.75 -19.54
CA GLY A 71 -4.58 15.87 -19.97
C GLY A 71 -3.18 15.45 -20.34
N GLU A 72 -2.20 16.22 -19.92
CA GLU A 72 -0.79 16.03 -20.25
C GLU A 72 -0.24 14.68 -19.77
N LEU A 73 -0.71 14.18 -18.62
CA LEU A 73 -0.30 12.89 -18.06
C LEU A 73 -0.85 11.71 -18.86
N ASP A 74 -1.94 11.88 -19.59
CA ASP A 74 -2.53 10.83 -20.41
C ASP A 74 -1.76 10.68 -21.72
N ASN A 75 -0.49 10.32 -21.59
CA ASN A 75 0.45 10.18 -22.69
C ASN A 75 1.58 9.24 -22.26
N ALA A 76 1.70 8.10 -22.95
CA ALA A 76 2.71 7.10 -22.61
C ALA A 76 4.14 7.62 -22.74
N THR A 77 4.40 8.43 -23.76
CA THR A 77 5.73 9.03 -23.99
C THR A 77 6.08 10.00 -22.86
N TYR A 78 5.14 10.86 -22.47
CA TYR A 78 5.33 11.80 -21.36
C TYR A 78 5.63 11.06 -20.05
N MET A 79 4.83 10.07 -19.70
CA MET A 79 5.01 9.27 -18.50
C MET A 79 6.35 8.54 -18.49
N ASN A 80 6.76 8.02 -19.64
CA ASN A 80 8.03 7.30 -19.79
C ASN A 80 9.23 8.24 -19.64
N THR A 81 9.16 9.41 -20.28
CA THR A 81 10.21 10.43 -20.21
C THR A 81 10.42 10.93 -18.77
N HIS A 82 9.33 11.09 -18.02
CA HIS A 82 9.37 11.63 -16.66
C HIS A 82 9.33 10.55 -15.58
N TYR A 83 9.46 9.28 -15.94
CA TYR A 83 9.33 8.15 -15.02
C TYR A 83 10.23 8.27 -13.78
N ALA A 84 11.51 8.58 -13.98
CA ALA A 84 12.47 8.69 -12.88
C ALA A 84 12.11 9.83 -11.93
N ALA A 85 11.66 10.96 -12.45
CA ALA A 85 11.24 12.11 -11.65
C ALA A 85 9.97 11.80 -10.85
N PHE A 86 8.98 11.16 -11.47
CA PHE A 86 7.77 10.70 -10.76
C PHE A 86 8.10 9.70 -9.67
N LYS A 87 8.95 8.73 -9.98
CA LYS A 87 9.37 7.73 -9.00
C LYS A 87 10.02 8.36 -7.77
N GLN A 88 10.91 9.33 -7.99
CA GLN A 88 11.57 10.05 -6.90
C GLN A 88 10.56 10.84 -6.06
N ALA A 89 9.63 11.53 -6.69
CA ALA A 89 8.59 12.29 -5.99
C ALA A 89 7.69 11.36 -5.16
N LEU A 90 7.29 10.23 -5.72
CA LEU A 90 6.48 9.23 -5.00
C LEU A 90 7.26 8.58 -3.85
N GLN A 91 8.54 8.28 -4.05
CA GLN A 91 9.40 7.75 -2.98
C GLN A 91 9.47 8.72 -1.81
N ASN A 92 9.67 10.00 -2.09
CA ASN A 92 9.70 11.03 -1.05
C ASN A 92 8.35 11.12 -0.33
N ALA A 93 7.24 11.04 -1.04
CA ALA A 93 5.91 11.07 -0.46
C ALA A 93 5.68 9.85 0.45
N VAL A 94 6.07 8.65 0.01
CA VAL A 94 5.95 7.42 0.81
C VAL A 94 6.80 7.53 2.08
N ASP A 95 8.05 7.98 1.96
CA ASP A 95 8.99 8.06 3.07
C ASP A 95 8.55 9.07 4.14
N ASN A 96 7.86 10.12 3.74
CA ASN A 96 7.47 11.21 4.63
C ASN A 96 5.99 11.15 5.07
N SER A 97 5.23 10.19 4.59
CA SER A 97 3.82 10.03 4.95
C SER A 97 3.65 9.24 6.23
N VAL A 98 2.91 9.82 7.18
CA VAL A 98 2.51 9.13 8.42
C VAL A 98 1.61 7.92 8.10
N GLU A 99 0.72 8.07 7.12
CA GLU A 99 -0.18 6.98 6.71
C GLU A 99 0.58 5.78 6.14
N MET A 100 1.68 6.03 5.44
CA MET A 100 2.49 4.97 4.83
C MET A 100 3.45 4.31 5.82
N GLU A 101 3.67 4.91 6.98
CA GLU A 101 4.59 4.39 8.00
C GLU A 101 4.22 2.98 8.45
N GLU A 102 2.94 2.72 8.68
CA GLU A 102 2.47 1.40 9.10
C GLU A 102 2.74 0.33 8.05
N TYR A 103 2.54 0.66 6.78
CA TYR A 103 2.86 -0.24 5.67
C TYR A 103 4.35 -0.53 5.62
N ARG A 104 5.19 0.50 5.74
CA ARG A 104 6.65 0.33 5.75
C ARG A 104 7.12 -0.56 6.90
N LYS A 105 6.59 -0.34 8.10
CA LYS A 105 6.94 -1.14 9.29
C LYS A 105 6.52 -2.60 9.16
N PHE A 106 5.43 -2.86 8.48
CA PHE A 106 4.92 -4.22 8.26
C PHE A 106 5.58 -4.91 7.07
N GLY A 107 6.47 -4.23 6.37
CA GLY A 107 7.14 -4.75 5.18
C GLY A 107 6.23 -4.86 3.97
N THR A 108 5.16 -4.09 3.94
CA THR A 108 4.18 -4.10 2.86
C THR A 108 4.74 -3.38 1.63
N SER A 109 4.64 -4.00 0.47
CA SER A 109 4.93 -3.36 -0.80
C SER A 109 3.84 -2.34 -1.13
N ILE A 110 4.25 -1.11 -1.47
CA ILE A 110 3.33 -0.02 -1.81
C ILE A 110 3.41 0.19 -3.32
N ARG A 111 2.28 0.10 -4.02
CA ARG A 111 2.21 0.18 -5.48
C ARG A 111 1.30 1.31 -5.92
N TYR A 112 1.77 2.11 -6.88
CA TYR A 112 0.99 3.14 -7.54
C TYR A 112 0.89 2.79 -9.02
N ILE A 113 -0.34 2.62 -9.52
CA ILE A 113 -0.59 2.17 -10.89
C ILE A 113 -1.46 3.21 -11.58
N TYR A 114 -0.97 3.74 -12.69
CA TYR A 114 -1.61 4.82 -13.44
C TYR A 114 -2.14 4.32 -14.77
N TYR A 115 -3.42 4.55 -15.02
CA TYR A 115 -4.11 4.19 -16.26
C TYR A 115 -4.51 5.44 -17.04
N SER A 116 -4.49 5.32 -18.36
CA SER A 116 -5.03 6.35 -19.24
C SER A 116 -6.52 6.53 -19.01
N GLY A 117 -6.96 7.76 -18.79
CA GLY A 117 -8.38 8.08 -18.68
C GLY A 117 -9.13 7.85 -19.99
N SER A 118 -8.46 8.03 -21.13
CA SER A 118 -9.06 7.87 -22.47
C SER A 118 -9.04 6.43 -22.97
N SER A 119 -7.87 5.76 -22.96
CA SER A 119 -7.71 4.41 -23.51
C SER A 119 -7.94 3.29 -22.49
N LYS A 120 -7.93 3.60 -21.20
CA LYS A 120 -7.98 2.64 -20.10
C LYS A 120 -6.78 1.70 -20.00
N LYS A 121 -5.74 1.94 -20.78
CA LYS A 121 -4.49 1.17 -20.74
C LYS A 121 -3.57 1.65 -19.62
N GLN A 122 -2.80 0.74 -19.05
CA GLN A 122 -1.81 1.08 -18.06
C GLN A 122 -0.68 1.92 -18.69
N LEU A 123 -0.37 3.05 -18.07
CA LEU A 123 0.68 3.96 -18.52
C LEU A 123 1.96 3.79 -17.70
N ALA A 124 1.85 3.58 -16.41
CA ALA A 124 3.01 3.45 -15.52
C ALA A 124 2.64 2.70 -14.25
N ALA A 125 3.64 2.07 -13.64
CA ALA A 125 3.53 1.42 -12.34
C ALA A 125 4.80 1.68 -11.53
N PHE A 126 4.63 1.98 -10.25
CA PHE A 126 5.71 2.26 -9.31
C PHE A 126 5.53 1.38 -8.08
N SER A 127 6.63 0.83 -7.56
CA SER A 127 6.61 -0.01 -6.36
C SER A 127 7.69 0.45 -5.37
N PHE A 128 7.33 0.43 -4.08
CA PHE A 128 8.20 0.86 -2.99
C PHE A 128 8.16 -0.14 -1.83
#